data_d5bcd542fe69bb3a199082380ddfc6ee
#
_entry.id   d5bcd542fe69bb3a199082380ddfc6ee
#
_cell.length_a   1.000
_cell.length_b   1.000
_cell.length_c   1.000
_cell.angle_alpha   90.00
_cell.angle_beta   90.00
_cell.angle_gamma   90.00
#
_symmetry.space_group_name_H-M   'P 1'
#
loop_
_entity.id
_entity.type
_entity.pdbx_description
1 polymer ?
#
loop_
_entity_poly.entity_id
_entity_poly.type
_entity_poly.pdbx_seq_one_letter_code
_entity_poly.pdbx_strand_id
1 'polypeptide(L)'
;MPRTEFITTGFYVPPRVVSNDDLARMMDTSDEWITQRSGIKTRRWVEPGTMCSALALEATRTALGRAGMQPGDLDCIIFATTSPDHFFPGNGVFLQRMLGIPGIPALDVRDQCSGFIYGLSVADAWIRTGQYKRILLVGAEVQSPGLDTTTEGRDTAVLFGDGAGVAIPGPTEDPGRGVLGDPGELGREVPR
;
A
#
# COMPACT_ATOMS: atom_id res chain seq x y z
N MET A 1 24.02 -3.05 14.18
CA MET A 1 22.94 -3.70 13.41
C MET A 1 22.71 -2.85 12.17
N PRO A 2 22.49 -3.44 11.01
CA PRO A 2 22.19 -2.66 9.82
C PRO A 2 20.94 -1.80 10.05
N ARG A 3 20.85 -0.68 9.36
CA ARG A 3 19.62 0.10 9.25
C ARG A 3 18.82 -0.38 8.04
N THR A 4 17.57 0.03 7.95
CA THR A 4 16.70 -0.29 6.81
C THR A 4 16.58 0.93 5.91
N GLU A 5 16.86 0.78 4.62
CA GLU A 5 16.59 1.80 3.61
C GLU A 5 15.54 1.31 2.60
N PHE A 6 14.89 2.21 1.87
CA PHE A 6 14.10 1.84 0.70
C PHE A 6 15.03 1.69 -0.51
N ILE A 7 15.17 0.45 -1.01
CA ILE A 7 15.87 0.16 -2.25
C ILE A 7 15.12 0.79 -3.42
N THR A 8 13.80 0.62 -3.44
CA THR A 8 12.91 1.16 -4.48
C THR A 8 11.48 1.26 -3.97
N THR A 9 10.68 2.06 -4.70
CA THR A 9 9.24 2.15 -4.51
C THR A 9 8.53 2.06 -5.86
N GLY A 10 7.27 1.67 -5.84
CA GLY A 10 6.41 1.65 -7.00
C GLY A 10 4.96 1.92 -6.62
N PHE A 11 4.14 2.30 -7.59
CA PHE A 11 2.71 2.42 -7.38
C PHE A 11 1.97 2.11 -8.67
N TYR A 12 0.70 1.79 -8.51
CA TYR A 12 -0.25 1.66 -9.60
C TYR A 12 -1.61 2.19 -9.17
N VAL A 13 -2.26 2.90 -10.06
CA VAL A 13 -3.66 3.33 -9.90
C VAL A 13 -4.46 2.93 -11.13
N PRO A 14 -5.74 2.56 -10.98
CA PRO A 14 -6.60 2.22 -12.11
C PRO A 14 -6.70 3.36 -13.13
N PRO A 15 -6.91 3.05 -14.43
CA PRO A 15 -7.00 4.07 -15.48
C PRO A 15 -8.27 4.94 -15.37
N ARG A 16 -9.37 4.39 -14.81
CA ARG A 16 -10.65 5.11 -14.68
C ARG A 16 -10.54 6.25 -13.70
N VAL A 17 -10.71 7.47 -14.19
CA VAL A 17 -10.77 8.69 -13.38
C VAL A 17 -12.24 8.96 -13.06
N VAL A 18 -12.52 9.25 -11.78
CA VAL A 18 -13.84 9.68 -11.29
C VAL A 18 -13.68 11.08 -10.70
N SER A 19 -14.32 12.06 -11.27
CA SER A 19 -14.31 13.45 -10.83
C SER A 19 -15.34 13.72 -9.71
N ASN A 20 -15.26 14.89 -9.08
CA ASN A 20 -16.29 15.33 -8.15
C ASN A 20 -17.63 15.53 -8.85
N ASP A 21 -17.63 15.99 -10.11
CA ASP A 21 -18.86 16.13 -10.91
C ASP A 21 -19.50 14.77 -11.24
N ASP A 22 -18.70 13.71 -11.40
CA ASP A 22 -19.24 12.35 -11.56
C ASP A 22 -19.93 11.88 -10.28
N LEU A 23 -19.39 12.19 -9.10
CA LEU A 23 -20.03 11.89 -7.83
C LEU A 23 -21.30 12.72 -7.62
N ALA A 24 -21.32 13.99 -8.04
CA ALA A 24 -22.50 14.86 -7.96
C ALA A 24 -23.69 14.36 -8.82
N ARG A 25 -23.44 13.45 -9.78
CA ARG A 25 -24.53 12.77 -10.53
C ARG A 25 -25.11 11.57 -9.77
N MET A 26 -24.43 11.08 -8.74
CA MET A 26 -24.81 9.89 -7.98
C MET A 26 -25.43 10.24 -6.63
N MET A 27 -24.99 11.34 -6.02
CA MET A 27 -25.38 11.74 -4.66
C MET A 27 -25.48 13.27 -4.54
N ASP A 28 -26.15 13.75 -3.51
CA ASP A 28 -26.28 15.19 -3.22
C ASP A 28 -24.95 15.75 -2.68
N THR A 29 -24.06 16.16 -3.60
CA THR A 29 -22.74 16.75 -3.33
C THR A 29 -22.35 17.72 -4.44
N SER A 30 -21.18 18.37 -4.30
CA SER A 30 -20.62 19.24 -5.33
C SER A 30 -19.08 19.25 -5.30
N ASP A 31 -18.44 19.68 -6.39
CA ASP A 31 -16.97 19.86 -6.41
C ASP A 31 -16.52 20.82 -5.30
N GLU A 32 -17.25 21.91 -5.07
CA GLU A 32 -16.93 22.86 -4.02
C GLU A 32 -16.99 22.21 -2.63
N TRP A 33 -18.08 21.48 -2.33
CA TRP A 33 -18.29 20.82 -1.05
C TRP A 33 -17.17 19.79 -0.75
N ILE A 34 -16.81 18.96 -1.73
CA ILE A 34 -15.76 17.93 -1.60
C ILE A 34 -14.39 18.59 -1.43
N THR A 35 -14.08 19.58 -2.27
CA THR A 35 -12.76 20.23 -2.29
C THR A 35 -12.49 20.99 -1.00
N GLN A 36 -13.47 21.72 -0.46
CA GLN A 36 -13.30 22.46 0.80
C GLN A 36 -12.99 21.55 1.99
N ARG A 37 -13.50 20.30 1.99
CA ARG A 37 -13.35 19.35 3.10
C ARG A 37 -12.12 18.44 2.96
N SER A 38 -11.75 18.08 1.75
CA SER A 38 -10.75 17.03 1.50
C SER A 38 -9.60 17.46 0.57
N GLY A 39 -9.79 18.51 -0.22
CA GLY A 39 -8.86 18.89 -1.28
C GLY A 39 -8.90 17.95 -2.50
N ILE A 40 -9.70 16.86 -2.48
CA ILE A 40 -9.73 15.84 -3.53
C ILE A 40 -10.50 16.39 -4.73
N LYS A 41 -9.87 16.34 -5.90
CA LYS A 41 -10.48 16.70 -7.19
C LYS A 41 -10.94 15.48 -7.98
N THR A 42 -10.17 14.41 -7.92
CA THR A 42 -10.45 13.15 -8.63
C THR A 42 -10.01 11.96 -7.78
N ARG A 43 -10.57 10.79 -8.06
CA ARG A 43 -10.13 9.49 -7.54
C ARG A 43 -10.06 8.49 -8.68
N ARG A 44 -9.46 7.35 -8.40
CA ARG A 44 -9.36 6.25 -9.35
C ARG A 44 -10.21 5.10 -8.86
N TRP A 45 -11.03 4.55 -9.73
CA TRP A 45 -11.86 3.39 -9.46
C TRP A 45 -11.53 2.26 -10.40
N VAL A 46 -11.54 1.04 -9.90
CA VAL A 46 -11.34 -0.16 -10.70
C VAL A 46 -12.55 -0.45 -11.58
N GLU A 47 -12.32 -1.25 -12.63
CA GLU A 47 -13.41 -1.92 -13.31
C GLU A 47 -13.95 -3.08 -12.44
N PRO A 48 -15.26 -3.40 -12.54
CA PRO A 48 -15.86 -4.48 -11.78
C PRO A 48 -15.08 -5.80 -11.91
N GLY A 49 -14.84 -6.47 -10.76
CA GLY A 49 -14.11 -7.74 -10.71
C GLY A 49 -12.58 -7.61 -10.65
N THR A 50 -12.05 -6.39 -10.66
CA THR A 50 -10.61 -6.19 -10.46
C THR A 50 -10.23 -6.49 -9.01
N MET A 51 -9.21 -7.31 -8.82
CA MET A 51 -8.74 -7.76 -7.52
C MET A 51 -7.66 -6.81 -6.95
N CYS A 52 -7.61 -6.68 -5.63
CA CYS A 52 -6.61 -5.88 -4.93
C CYS A 52 -5.18 -6.40 -5.21
N SER A 53 -4.99 -7.72 -5.25
CA SER A 53 -3.70 -8.32 -5.60
C SER A 53 -3.24 -8.00 -7.02
N ALA A 54 -4.17 -7.75 -7.95
CA ALA A 54 -3.83 -7.34 -9.32
C ALA A 54 -3.24 -5.92 -9.35
N LEU A 55 -3.77 -4.98 -8.56
CA LEU A 55 -3.17 -3.65 -8.42
C LEU A 55 -1.78 -3.74 -7.79
N ALA A 56 -1.63 -4.57 -6.76
CA ALA A 56 -0.35 -4.80 -6.10
C ALA A 56 0.71 -5.40 -7.05
N LEU A 57 0.30 -6.29 -7.97
CA LEU A 57 1.18 -6.85 -8.99
C LEU A 57 1.75 -5.76 -9.90
N GLU A 58 0.92 -4.86 -10.41
CA GLU A 58 1.36 -3.78 -11.30
C GLU A 58 2.28 -2.77 -10.58
N ALA A 59 1.95 -2.43 -9.32
CA ALA A 59 2.82 -1.61 -8.47
C ALA A 59 4.19 -2.29 -8.24
N THR A 60 4.18 -3.61 -7.98
CA THR A 60 5.40 -4.40 -7.78
C THR A 60 6.26 -4.45 -9.04
N ARG A 61 5.65 -4.68 -10.21
CA ARG A 61 6.36 -4.64 -11.50
C ARG A 61 7.04 -3.30 -11.74
N THR A 62 6.36 -2.19 -11.39
CA THR A 62 6.93 -0.85 -11.47
C THR A 62 8.15 -0.69 -10.56
N ALA A 63 8.07 -1.16 -9.31
CA ALA A 63 9.18 -1.08 -8.35
C ALA A 63 10.38 -1.93 -8.78
N LEU A 64 10.13 -3.19 -9.16
CA LEU A 64 11.18 -4.11 -9.61
C LEU A 64 11.87 -3.57 -10.87
N GLY A 65 11.10 -3.07 -11.85
CA GLY A 65 11.67 -2.49 -13.07
C GLY A 65 12.55 -1.27 -12.81
N ARG A 66 12.17 -0.40 -11.86
CA ARG A 66 12.98 0.77 -11.45
C ARG A 66 14.32 0.39 -10.84
N ALA A 67 14.36 -0.71 -10.09
CA ALA A 67 15.56 -1.19 -9.42
C ALA A 67 16.38 -2.18 -10.26
N GLY A 68 15.91 -2.59 -11.44
CA GLY A 68 16.54 -3.67 -12.21
C GLY A 68 16.48 -5.03 -11.53
N MET A 69 15.52 -5.21 -10.62
CA MET A 69 15.35 -6.44 -9.84
C MET A 69 14.36 -7.40 -10.51
N GLN A 70 14.50 -8.68 -10.17
CA GLN A 70 13.59 -9.74 -10.57
C GLN A 70 12.74 -10.19 -9.35
N PRO A 71 11.56 -10.79 -9.56
CA PRO A 71 10.75 -11.31 -8.44
C PRO A 71 11.53 -12.28 -7.53
N GLY A 72 12.41 -13.11 -8.10
CA GLY A 72 13.25 -14.06 -7.35
C GLY A 72 14.30 -13.43 -6.43
N ASP A 73 14.50 -12.12 -6.52
CA ASP A 73 15.38 -11.38 -5.60
C ASP A 73 14.70 -11.07 -4.26
N LEU A 74 13.39 -11.26 -4.15
CA LEU A 74 12.60 -11.00 -2.94
C LEU A 74 12.67 -12.19 -1.97
N ASP A 75 12.79 -11.89 -0.68
CA ASP A 75 12.87 -12.89 0.39
C ASP A 75 11.55 -13.09 1.14
N CYS A 76 10.67 -12.09 1.13
CA CYS A 76 9.42 -12.08 1.88
C CYS A 76 8.44 -11.07 1.29
N ILE A 77 7.14 -11.30 1.50
CA ILE A 77 6.06 -10.34 1.20
C ILE A 77 5.37 -9.95 2.51
N ILE A 78 5.14 -8.65 2.71
CA ILE A 78 4.22 -8.12 3.72
C ILE A 78 3.13 -7.38 2.97
N PHE A 79 1.88 -7.80 3.12
CA PHE A 79 0.74 -7.25 2.40
C PHE A 79 -0.25 -6.61 3.37
N ALA A 80 -0.37 -5.28 3.33
CA ALA A 80 -1.32 -4.52 4.13
C ALA A 80 -2.55 -4.16 3.28
N THR A 81 -3.73 -4.61 3.69
CA THR A 81 -5.01 -4.28 3.06
C THR A 81 -6.19 -4.51 3.99
N THR A 82 -7.26 -3.74 3.80
CA THR A 82 -8.59 -3.97 4.41
C THR A 82 -9.62 -4.47 3.40
N SER A 83 -9.26 -4.45 2.11
CA SER A 83 -10.09 -4.91 1.00
C SER A 83 -9.44 -6.12 0.29
N PRO A 84 -9.22 -7.24 0.99
CA PRO A 84 -8.58 -8.40 0.41
C PRO A 84 -9.45 -9.04 -0.68
N ASP A 85 -8.81 -9.71 -1.64
CA ASP A 85 -9.50 -10.46 -2.71
C ASP A 85 -10.43 -11.52 -2.15
N HIS A 86 -9.97 -12.18 -1.08
CA HIS A 86 -10.70 -13.18 -0.32
C HIS A 86 -10.47 -12.97 1.17
N PHE A 87 -11.44 -13.38 1.97
CA PHE A 87 -11.26 -13.34 3.41
C PHE A 87 -10.13 -14.29 3.87
N PHE A 88 -9.99 -15.42 3.16
CA PHE A 88 -8.99 -16.45 3.39
C PHE A 88 -8.73 -17.23 2.09
N PRO A 89 -7.46 -17.54 1.72
CA PRO A 89 -6.22 -17.04 2.33
C PRO A 89 -5.98 -15.56 2.05
N GLY A 90 -4.94 -14.96 2.69
CA GLY A 90 -4.60 -13.56 2.52
C GLY A 90 -4.01 -13.22 1.15
N ASN A 91 -3.89 -11.91 0.87
CA ASN A 91 -3.46 -11.41 -0.44
C ASN A 91 -1.98 -11.65 -0.76
N GLY A 92 -1.14 -11.78 0.28
CA GLY A 92 0.29 -12.02 0.09
C GLY A 92 0.57 -13.30 -0.72
N VAL A 93 -0.19 -14.37 -0.49
CA VAL A 93 -0.01 -15.64 -1.22
C VAL A 93 -0.55 -15.58 -2.66
N PHE A 94 -1.56 -14.76 -2.94
CA PHE A 94 -2.01 -14.53 -4.31
C PHE A 94 -0.96 -13.76 -5.10
N LEU A 95 -0.40 -12.69 -4.52
CA LEU A 95 0.67 -11.92 -5.14
C LEU A 95 1.93 -12.77 -5.36
N GLN A 96 2.31 -13.60 -4.37
CA GLN A 96 3.39 -14.57 -4.48
C GLN A 96 3.23 -15.48 -5.71
N ARG A 97 2.02 -16.04 -5.87
CA ARG A 97 1.67 -16.88 -7.03
C ARG A 97 1.77 -16.13 -8.34
N MET A 98 1.25 -14.89 -8.40
CA MET A 98 1.26 -14.08 -9.63
C MET A 98 2.68 -13.63 -10.01
N LEU A 99 3.58 -13.45 -9.04
CA LEU A 99 4.99 -13.15 -9.26
C LEU A 99 5.82 -14.39 -9.64
N GLY A 100 5.26 -15.60 -9.52
CA GLY A 100 5.95 -16.85 -9.84
C GLY A 100 7.07 -17.21 -8.84
N ILE A 101 6.96 -16.78 -7.59
CA ILE A 101 7.95 -16.99 -6.51
C ILE A 101 7.40 -17.85 -5.36
N PRO A 102 6.99 -19.10 -5.63
CA PRO A 102 6.46 -19.95 -4.59
C PRO A 102 7.51 -20.23 -3.51
N GLY A 103 7.06 -20.32 -2.26
CA GLY A 103 7.92 -20.74 -1.14
C GLY A 103 8.57 -19.60 -0.35
N ILE A 104 8.47 -18.33 -0.75
CA ILE A 104 8.85 -17.23 0.14
C ILE A 104 7.73 -16.96 1.14
N PRO A 105 8.02 -16.55 2.39
CA PRO A 105 7.00 -16.17 3.36
C PRO A 105 6.14 -15.01 2.88
N ALA A 106 4.85 -15.05 3.24
CA ALA A 106 3.91 -13.96 3.03
C ALA A 106 3.12 -13.70 4.31
N LEU A 107 3.21 -12.48 4.81
CA LEU A 107 2.48 -11.98 5.97
C LEU A 107 1.42 -10.98 5.51
N ASP A 108 0.17 -11.20 5.87
CA ASP A 108 -0.90 -10.23 5.65
C ASP A 108 -1.15 -9.43 6.93
N VAL A 109 -1.24 -8.10 6.79
CA VAL A 109 -1.52 -7.15 7.86
C VAL A 109 -2.86 -6.49 7.60
N ARG A 110 -3.78 -6.59 8.56
CA ARG A 110 -5.07 -5.90 8.49
C ARG A 110 -5.14 -4.87 9.62
N ASP A 111 -4.75 -3.64 9.33
CA ASP A 111 -4.75 -2.55 10.29
C ASP A 111 -5.09 -1.20 9.63
N GLN A 112 -6.13 -1.20 8.81
CA GLN A 112 -6.68 -0.04 8.11
C GLN A 112 -5.59 0.88 7.53
N CYS A 113 -5.75 2.20 7.71
CA CYS A 113 -4.84 3.20 7.12
C CYS A 113 -3.41 3.16 7.69
N SER A 114 -3.18 2.52 8.85
CA SER A 114 -1.85 2.36 9.46
C SER A 114 -1.15 1.04 9.10
N GLY A 115 -1.82 0.13 8.38
CA GLY A 115 -1.27 -1.19 8.04
C GLY A 115 0.09 -1.16 7.35
N PHE A 116 0.30 -0.19 6.43
CA PHE A 116 1.60 -0.02 5.77
C PHE A 116 2.71 0.37 6.77
N ILE A 117 2.42 1.24 7.72
CA ILE A 117 3.40 1.69 8.74
C ILE A 117 3.74 0.55 9.69
N TYR A 118 2.75 -0.22 10.15
CA TYR A 118 3.02 -1.42 10.97
C TYR A 118 3.78 -2.48 10.17
N GLY A 119 3.42 -2.69 8.90
CA GLY A 119 4.17 -3.57 8.00
C GLY A 119 5.63 -3.13 7.82
N LEU A 120 5.88 -1.81 7.74
CA LEU A 120 7.24 -1.26 7.68
C LEU A 120 8.02 -1.51 8.97
N SER A 121 7.37 -1.38 10.14
CA SER A 121 7.99 -1.67 11.43
C SER A 121 8.39 -3.15 11.55
N VAL A 122 7.55 -4.05 11.04
CA VAL A 122 7.87 -5.50 10.97
C VAL A 122 9.03 -5.75 10.02
N ALA A 123 9.01 -5.13 8.83
CA ALA A 123 10.08 -5.25 7.85
C ALA A 123 11.43 -4.77 8.41
N ASP A 124 11.45 -3.60 9.09
CA ASP A 124 12.64 -3.08 9.74
C ASP A 124 13.20 -4.06 10.78
N ALA A 125 12.34 -4.59 11.65
CA ALA A 125 12.76 -5.56 12.66
C ALA A 125 13.39 -6.82 12.03
N TRP A 126 12.79 -7.35 10.97
CA TRP A 126 13.30 -8.53 10.27
C TRP A 126 14.60 -8.27 9.52
N ILE A 127 14.75 -7.09 8.89
CA ILE A 127 16.00 -6.70 8.22
C ILE A 127 17.11 -6.49 9.24
N ARG A 128 16.86 -5.78 10.33
CA ARG A 128 17.86 -5.50 11.38
C ARG A 128 18.33 -6.76 12.09
N THR A 129 17.47 -7.76 12.25
CA THR A 129 17.83 -9.07 12.81
C THR A 129 18.48 -10.02 11.81
N GLY A 130 18.52 -9.64 10.52
CA GLY A 130 19.08 -10.47 9.46
C GLY A 130 18.19 -11.61 9.00
N GLN A 131 16.89 -11.61 9.40
CA GLN A 131 15.94 -12.66 9.03
C GLN A 131 15.62 -12.62 7.53
N TYR A 132 15.43 -11.43 6.98
CA TYR A 132 15.23 -11.17 5.54
C TYR A 132 16.04 -9.95 5.10
N LYS A 133 16.34 -9.85 3.79
CA LYS A 133 17.15 -8.77 3.22
C LYS A 133 16.36 -7.89 2.26
N ARG A 134 15.38 -8.43 1.53
CA ARG A 134 14.60 -7.74 0.50
C ARG A 134 13.13 -8.11 0.68
N ILE A 135 12.40 -7.26 1.35
CA ILE A 135 10.99 -7.49 1.69
C ILE A 135 10.14 -6.67 0.73
N LEU A 136 9.19 -7.30 0.04
CA LEU A 136 8.16 -6.57 -0.68
C LEU A 136 7.07 -6.14 0.31
N LEU A 137 7.06 -4.86 0.67
CA LEU A 137 6.02 -4.25 1.50
C LEU A 137 4.97 -3.62 0.58
N VAL A 138 3.73 -4.07 0.72
CA VAL A 138 2.58 -3.65 -0.09
C VAL A 138 1.55 -2.96 0.78
N GLY A 139 1.03 -1.82 0.31
CA GLY A 139 -0.25 -1.24 0.74
C GLY A 139 -1.15 -1.12 -0.48
N ALA A 140 -2.26 -1.84 -0.50
CA ALA A 140 -3.16 -1.86 -1.65
C ALA A 140 -4.62 -1.92 -1.20
N GLU A 141 -5.47 -1.18 -1.91
CA GLU A 141 -6.90 -1.14 -1.60
C GLU A 141 -7.75 -1.10 -2.87
N VAL A 142 -8.86 -1.84 -2.85
CA VAL A 142 -9.96 -1.76 -3.80
C VAL A 142 -11.22 -1.45 -2.98
N GLN A 143 -11.50 -0.16 -2.80
CA GLN A 143 -12.59 0.34 -1.97
C GLN A 143 -13.86 0.63 -2.77
N SER A 144 -13.71 1.01 -4.06
CA SER A 144 -14.80 1.54 -4.86
C SER A 144 -16.02 0.63 -4.98
N PRO A 145 -15.90 -0.71 -5.06
CA PRO A 145 -17.08 -1.57 -5.15
C PRO A 145 -17.92 -1.65 -3.87
N GLY A 146 -17.32 -1.29 -2.72
CA GLY A 146 -17.98 -1.31 -1.41
C GLY A 146 -18.48 0.06 -0.93
N LEU A 147 -18.29 1.13 -1.72
CA LEU A 147 -18.72 2.46 -1.34
C LEU A 147 -20.22 2.62 -1.47
N ASP A 148 -20.85 3.18 -0.45
CA ASP A 148 -22.22 3.67 -0.53
C ASP A 148 -22.24 4.99 -1.29
N THR A 149 -22.65 4.94 -2.57
CA THR A 149 -22.74 6.11 -3.46
C THR A 149 -24.11 6.79 -3.41
N THR A 150 -24.91 6.51 -2.39
CA THR A 150 -26.11 7.30 -2.10
C THR A 150 -25.76 8.59 -1.32
N THR A 151 -26.73 9.46 -1.12
CA THR A 151 -26.52 10.71 -0.36
C THR A 151 -26.15 10.44 1.10
N GLU A 152 -26.65 9.36 1.69
CA GLU A 152 -26.32 8.94 3.06
C GLU A 152 -24.84 8.55 3.21
N GLY A 153 -24.25 7.91 2.18
CA GLY A 153 -22.84 7.47 2.19
C GLY A 153 -21.84 8.54 1.77
N ARG A 154 -22.28 9.73 1.34
CA ARG A 154 -21.42 10.74 0.69
C ARG A 154 -20.19 11.14 1.50
N ASP A 155 -20.32 11.27 2.82
CA ASP A 155 -19.21 11.72 3.69
C ASP A 155 -18.00 10.77 3.64
N THR A 156 -18.25 9.50 3.32
CA THR A 156 -17.23 8.46 3.17
C THR A 156 -16.85 8.23 1.70
N ALA A 157 -17.86 8.12 0.81
CA ALA A 157 -17.63 7.77 -0.59
C ALA A 157 -16.72 8.77 -1.33
N VAL A 158 -16.77 10.05 -0.97
CA VAL A 158 -15.96 11.10 -1.60
C VAL A 158 -14.45 11.01 -1.26
N LEU A 159 -14.10 10.29 -0.18
CA LEU A 159 -12.73 10.21 0.35
C LEU A 159 -11.90 9.08 -0.28
N PHE A 160 -12.55 8.03 -0.78
CA PHE A 160 -11.86 6.80 -1.15
C PHE A 160 -11.75 6.59 -2.66
N GLY A 161 -10.68 5.90 -3.02
CA GLY A 161 -10.39 5.39 -4.34
C GLY A 161 -9.57 4.10 -4.25
N ASP A 162 -9.16 3.60 -5.39
CA ASP A 162 -8.44 2.34 -5.53
C ASP A 162 -7.01 2.57 -5.97
N GLY A 163 -6.09 1.76 -5.47
CA GLY A 163 -4.69 1.84 -5.83
C GLY A 163 -3.81 0.91 -5.03
N ALA A 164 -2.56 0.83 -5.44
CA ALA A 164 -1.51 0.11 -4.72
C ALA A 164 -0.23 0.92 -4.69
N GLY A 165 0.42 0.93 -3.53
CA GLY A 165 1.77 1.40 -3.34
C GLY A 165 2.64 0.28 -2.79
N VAL A 166 3.89 0.20 -3.23
CA VAL A 166 4.85 -0.77 -2.72
C VAL A 166 6.17 -0.11 -2.41
N ALA A 167 6.88 -0.67 -1.43
CA ALA A 167 8.27 -0.39 -1.17
C ALA A 167 9.05 -1.70 -1.05
N ILE A 168 10.32 -1.68 -1.42
CA ILE A 168 11.23 -2.79 -1.17
C ILE A 168 12.30 -2.29 -0.20
N PRO A 169 12.06 -2.44 1.13
CA PRO A 169 13.08 -2.17 2.13
C PRO A 169 14.17 -3.25 2.10
N GLY A 170 15.40 -2.82 2.41
CA GLY A 170 16.57 -3.67 2.53
C GLY A 170 17.61 -3.08 3.49
N PRO A 171 18.67 -3.84 3.81
CA PRO A 171 19.68 -3.38 4.75
C PRO A 171 20.60 -2.31 4.16
N THR A 172 21.00 -1.34 4.99
CA THR A 172 22.04 -0.37 4.70
C THR A 172 22.97 -0.19 5.89
N GLU A 173 24.25 0.02 5.62
CA GLU A 173 25.24 0.42 6.63
C GLU A 173 25.42 1.95 6.67
N ASP A 174 24.81 2.69 5.72
CA ASP A 174 24.87 4.14 5.67
C ASP A 174 23.99 4.75 6.75
N PRO A 175 24.56 5.45 7.75
CA PRO A 175 23.77 6.05 8.83
C PRO A 175 22.83 7.16 8.37
N GLY A 176 23.07 7.77 7.20
CA GLY A 176 22.24 8.82 6.60
C GLY A 176 21.01 8.30 5.85
N ARG A 177 20.87 6.98 5.63
CA ARG A 177 19.85 6.38 4.76
C ARG A 177 18.77 5.56 5.48
N GLY A 178 18.73 5.57 6.80
CA GLY A 178 17.72 4.83 7.56
C GLY A 178 16.30 5.36 7.36
N VAL A 179 15.34 4.48 7.07
CA VAL A 179 13.90 4.82 6.90
C VAL A 179 13.24 5.13 8.23
N LEU A 180 13.60 4.39 9.26
CA LEU A 180 13.17 4.63 10.65
C LEU A 180 14.38 5.17 11.40
N GLY A 181 14.18 6.25 12.15
CA GLY A 181 15.19 6.81 13.05
C GLY A 181 15.67 5.76 14.07
N ASP A 182 16.83 5.98 14.65
CA ASP A 182 17.32 5.11 15.71
C ASP A 182 16.29 5.12 16.86
N PRO A 183 15.84 3.96 17.37
CA PRO A 183 14.93 3.92 18.52
C PRO A 183 15.42 4.73 19.74
N GLY A 184 16.74 4.95 19.83
CA GLY A 184 17.35 5.84 20.83
C GLY A 184 17.12 7.34 20.57
N GLU A 185 16.79 7.74 19.35
CA GLU A 185 16.49 9.14 18.97
C GLU A 185 14.99 9.47 19.08
N LEU A 186 14.11 8.50 18.81
CA LEU A 186 12.66 8.67 18.89
C LEU A 186 12.12 8.94 20.31
N GLY A 187 12.91 8.70 21.33
CA GLY A 187 12.54 8.93 22.76
C GLY A 187 12.98 10.28 23.33
N ARG A 188 13.68 11.14 22.58
CA ARG A 188 14.34 12.31 23.15
C ARG A 188 13.64 13.66 22.96
N GLU A 189 12.68 13.79 22.05
CA GLU A 189 12.01 15.07 21.80
C GLU A 189 10.50 14.91 21.54
N VAL A 190 9.73 14.56 22.58
CA VAL A 190 8.34 15.01 22.65
C VAL A 190 8.30 16.10 23.72
N PRO A 191 8.23 17.40 23.37
CA PRO A 191 7.93 18.45 24.34
C PRO A 191 6.58 18.15 24.98
N ARG A 192 6.50 18.19 26.30
CA ARG A 192 5.26 18.07 27.09
C ARG A 192 4.36 19.28 26.85
#